data_685731ca69e2b82a897a64da69883d37
#
_entry.id   685731ca69e2b82a897a64da69883d37
#
_cell.length_a   1.000
_cell.length_b   1.000
_cell.length_c   1.000
_cell.angle_alpha   90.00
_cell.angle_beta   90.00
_cell.angle_gamma   90.00
#
_symmetry.space_group_name_H-M   'P 1'
#
loop_
_entity.id
_entity.type
_entity.pdbx_description
1 polymer ?
#
loop_
_entity_poly.entity_id
_entity_poly.type
_entity_poly.pdbx_seq_one_letter_code
_entity_poly.pdbx_strand_id
1 'polypeptide(L)'
;IAADEGTPIYAFADGTVQEIGASDYGNYLIIAHADGFSTLYAHCSSISAAEGEKIKRGDEIARVGQTGNATGPHLHLELWKDGAALDPADYLTEL
;
A
#
# COMPACT_ATOMS: atom_id res chain seq x y z
N ILE A 1 -3.34 2.70 9.67
CA ILE A 1 -2.22 2.56 10.61
C ILE A 1 -1.61 3.93 10.85
N ALA A 2 -1.62 4.36 12.10
CA ALA A 2 -1.02 5.64 12.47
C ALA A 2 0.50 5.51 12.46
N ALA A 3 1.17 6.46 11.80
CA ALA A 3 2.62 6.51 11.72
C ALA A 3 3.04 7.93 11.36
N ASP A 4 4.27 8.32 11.70
CA ASP A 4 4.79 9.63 11.36
C ASP A 4 4.99 9.77 9.85
N GLU A 5 4.78 10.97 9.35
CA GLU A 5 5.03 11.27 7.94
C GLU A 5 6.50 10.98 7.60
N GLY A 6 6.71 10.33 6.45
CA GLY A 6 8.04 9.93 6.02
C GLY A 6 8.49 8.55 6.49
N THR A 7 7.70 7.89 7.35
CA THR A 7 7.99 6.53 7.78
C THR A 7 7.98 5.60 6.57
N PRO A 8 9.01 4.75 6.38
CA PRO A 8 9.03 3.81 5.25
C PRO A 8 7.88 2.81 5.32
N ILE A 9 7.31 2.49 4.16
CA ILE A 9 6.30 1.45 4.00
C ILE A 9 6.96 0.30 3.26
N TYR A 10 6.86 -0.90 3.84
CA TYR A 10 7.44 -2.10 3.28
C TYR A 10 6.37 -2.99 2.69
N ALA A 11 6.70 -3.68 1.59
CA ALA A 11 5.77 -4.57 0.93
C ALA A 11 5.36 -5.70 1.87
N PHE A 12 4.05 -5.96 1.92
CA PHE A 12 3.47 -7.02 2.74
C PHE A 12 3.88 -8.41 2.26
N ALA A 13 3.99 -8.59 0.96
CA ALA A 13 4.32 -9.88 0.35
C ALA A 13 4.92 -9.65 -1.04
N ASP A 14 5.48 -10.71 -1.61
CA ASP A 14 5.98 -10.68 -2.99
C ASP A 14 4.84 -10.36 -3.96
N GLY A 15 5.14 -9.60 -5.00
CA GLY A 15 4.16 -9.25 -6.01
C GLY A 15 4.73 -8.40 -7.11
N THR A 16 3.83 -7.83 -7.91
CA THR A 16 4.17 -6.90 -8.98
C THR A 16 3.34 -5.64 -8.82
N VAL A 17 3.97 -4.48 -8.98
CA VAL A 17 3.24 -3.20 -8.89
C VAL A 17 2.28 -3.12 -10.07
N GLN A 18 0.98 -3.12 -9.75
CA GLN A 18 -0.08 -3.13 -10.74
C GLN A 18 -0.46 -1.72 -11.18
N GLU A 19 -0.50 -0.77 -10.25
CA GLU A 19 -0.96 0.59 -10.51
C GLU A 19 -0.35 1.56 -9.52
N ILE A 20 0.01 2.74 -10.01
CA ILE A 20 0.42 3.89 -9.20
C ILE A 20 -0.40 5.07 -9.66
N GLY A 21 -1.00 5.82 -8.73
CA GLY A 21 -1.82 6.95 -9.11
C GLY A 21 -2.03 7.95 -7.98
N ALA A 22 -2.90 8.90 -8.24
CA ALA A 22 -3.32 9.90 -7.26
C ALA A 22 -4.83 10.13 -7.40
N SER A 23 -5.52 10.19 -6.27
CA SER A 23 -6.98 10.34 -6.23
C SER A 23 -7.37 10.90 -4.86
N ASP A 24 -8.61 10.68 -4.41
CA ASP A 24 -9.02 10.97 -3.05
C ASP A 24 -8.22 10.16 -2.02
N TYR A 25 -7.61 9.06 -2.44
CA TYR A 25 -6.63 8.31 -1.63
C TYR A 25 -5.27 9.02 -1.54
N GLY A 26 -5.11 10.18 -2.17
CA GLY A 26 -3.81 10.80 -2.33
C GLY A 26 -2.93 9.96 -3.24
N ASN A 27 -1.62 9.97 -3.00
CA ASN A 27 -0.71 9.11 -3.75
C ASN A 27 -0.88 7.67 -3.27
N TYR A 28 -1.13 6.76 -4.20
CA TYR A 28 -1.37 5.37 -3.85
C TYR A 28 -0.67 4.42 -4.81
N LEU A 29 -0.46 3.18 -4.35
CA LEU A 29 -0.03 2.09 -5.22
C LEU A 29 -0.77 0.81 -4.88
N ILE A 30 -0.93 -0.03 -5.89
CA ILE A 30 -1.55 -1.35 -5.76
C ILE A 30 -0.52 -2.39 -6.19
N ILE A 31 -0.32 -3.39 -5.35
CA ILE A 31 0.56 -4.52 -5.65
C ILE A 31 -0.30 -5.77 -5.82
N ALA A 32 -0.15 -6.44 -6.96
CA ALA A 32 -0.80 -7.72 -7.21
C ALA A 32 0.08 -8.84 -6.68
N HIS A 33 -0.51 -9.71 -5.87
CA HIS A 33 0.16 -10.87 -5.28
C HIS A 33 -0.35 -12.16 -5.90
N ALA A 34 0.20 -13.29 -5.44
CA ALA A 34 -0.28 -14.60 -5.88
C ALA A 34 -1.72 -14.86 -5.39
N ASP A 35 -2.38 -15.84 -6.03
CA ASP A 35 -3.70 -16.37 -5.60
C ASP A 35 -4.81 -15.33 -5.57
N GLY A 36 -4.74 -14.31 -6.42
CA GLY A 36 -5.79 -13.29 -6.53
C GLY A 36 -5.78 -12.23 -5.47
N PHE A 37 -4.76 -12.20 -4.60
CA PHE A 37 -4.61 -11.16 -3.59
C PHE A 37 -4.00 -9.89 -4.19
N SER A 38 -4.41 -8.75 -3.68
CA SER A 38 -3.74 -7.48 -3.94
C SER A 38 -3.79 -6.61 -2.70
N THR A 39 -2.82 -5.70 -2.58
CA THR A 39 -2.76 -4.73 -1.48
C THR A 39 -2.72 -3.34 -2.06
N LEU A 40 -3.46 -2.43 -1.42
CA LEU A 40 -3.47 -1.01 -1.76
C LEU A 40 -2.87 -0.22 -0.60
N TYR A 41 -1.94 0.66 -0.92
CA TYR A 41 -1.27 1.55 0.05
C TYR A 41 -1.57 2.98 -0.37
N ALA A 42 -2.18 3.76 0.51
CA ALA A 42 -2.68 5.09 0.15
C ALA A 42 -2.20 6.18 1.11
N HIS A 43 -2.45 7.42 0.73
CA HIS A 43 -2.04 8.65 1.42
C HIS A 43 -0.52 8.77 1.57
N CYS A 44 0.23 8.19 0.62
CA CYS A 44 1.68 8.20 0.67
C CYS A 44 2.24 9.61 0.39
N SER A 45 3.33 9.97 1.06
CA SER A 45 4.06 11.21 0.74
C SER A 45 4.90 11.02 -0.51
N SER A 46 5.44 9.81 -0.70
CA SER A 46 6.22 9.46 -1.89
C SER A 46 6.11 7.97 -2.16
N ILE A 47 6.32 7.59 -3.42
CA ILE A 47 6.30 6.19 -3.85
C ILE A 47 7.62 5.93 -4.57
N SER A 48 8.37 4.95 -4.10
CA SER A 48 9.68 4.61 -4.65
C SER A 48 9.63 3.47 -5.66
N ALA A 49 8.53 2.71 -5.70
CA ALA A 49 8.33 1.64 -6.67
C ALA A 49 7.78 2.19 -7.99
N ALA A 50 7.90 1.43 -9.06
CA ALA A 50 7.41 1.79 -10.38
C ALA A 50 6.42 0.74 -10.88
N GLU A 51 5.46 1.16 -11.74
CA GLU A 51 4.51 0.21 -12.34
C GLU A 51 5.25 -0.87 -13.10
N GLY A 52 4.81 -2.12 -12.91
CA GLY A 52 5.43 -3.28 -13.51
C GLY A 52 6.63 -3.84 -12.75
N GLU A 53 7.09 -3.13 -11.74
CA GLU A 53 8.25 -3.58 -10.95
C GLU A 53 7.89 -4.81 -10.13
N LYS A 54 8.81 -5.78 -10.08
CA LYS A 54 8.66 -6.95 -9.20
C LYS A 54 9.15 -6.59 -7.82
N ILE A 55 8.30 -6.86 -6.84
CA ILE A 55 8.53 -6.49 -5.44
C ILE A 55 8.68 -7.75 -4.62
N LYS A 56 9.59 -7.72 -3.66
CA LYS A 56 9.74 -8.78 -2.67
C LYS A 56 9.25 -8.30 -1.33
N ARG A 57 8.70 -9.21 -0.55
CA ARG A 57 8.28 -8.93 0.82
C ARG A 57 9.42 -8.22 1.56
N GLY A 58 9.08 -7.11 2.22
CA GLY A 58 10.03 -6.31 2.97
C GLY A 58 10.74 -5.23 2.17
N ASP A 59 10.56 -5.16 0.84
CA ASP A 59 11.12 -4.06 0.05
C ASP A 59 10.42 -2.75 0.45
N GLU A 60 11.19 -1.66 0.56
CA GLU A 60 10.60 -0.33 0.76
C GLU A 60 9.95 0.10 -0.54
N ILE A 61 8.66 0.44 -0.49
CA ILE A 61 7.87 0.77 -1.67
C ILE A 61 7.35 2.20 -1.68
N ALA A 62 7.23 2.81 -0.50
CA ALA A 62 6.64 4.15 -0.35
C ALA A 62 6.98 4.70 1.04
N ARG A 63 6.48 5.90 1.31
CA ARG A 63 6.59 6.52 2.64
C ARG A 63 5.25 7.07 3.07
N VAL A 64 4.98 6.97 4.36
CA VAL A 64 3.74 7.47 4.97
C VAL A 64 3.61 8.97 4.77
N GLY A 65 2.40 9.42 4.44
CA GLY A 65 2.10 10.82 4.29
C GLY A 65 0.69 11.13 4.74
N GLN A 66 0.17 12.25 4.27
CA GLN A 66 -1.21 12.67 4.51
C GLN A 66 -1.83 13.29 3.26
N THR A 67 -1.39 12.82 2.10
CA THR A 67 -1.93 13.27 0.81
C THR A 67 -3.37 12.80 0.64
N GLY A 68 -4.13 13.48 -0.22
CA GLY A 68 -5.54 13.18 -0.42
C GLY A 68 -6.39 13.64 0.77
N ASN A 69 -7.40 12.85 1.12
CA ASN A 69 -8.36 13.18 2.18
C ASN A 69 -7.92 12.71 3.57
N ALA A 70 -6.62 12.59 3.81
CA ALA A 70 -6.11 12.19 5.11
C ALA A 70 -6.26 13.32 6.14
N THR A 71 -6.61 12.95 7.38
CA THR A 71 -6.75 13.90 8.49
C THR A 71 -5.50 13.99 9.35
N GLY A 72 -4.44 13.27 8.98
CA GLY A 72 -3.14 13.27 9.64
C GLY A 72 -2.27 12.19 9.02
N PRO A 73 -0.97 12.14 9.35
CA PRO A 73 -0.08 11.12 8.79
C PRO A 73 -0.54 9.73 9.21
N HIS A 74 -0.84 8.88 8.23
CA HIS A 74 -1.19 7.48 8.47
C HIS A 74 -1.10 6.71 7.15
N LEU A 75 -0.94 5.39 7.28
CA LEU A 75 -1.04 4.49 6.16
C LEU A 75 -2.46 3.96 6.07
N HIS A 76 -3.09 4.13 4.90
CA HIS A 76 -4.35 3.46 4.59
C HIS A 76 -4.00 2.21 3.79
N LEU A 77 -4.24 1.06 4.39
CA LEU A 77 -3.95 -0.25 3.79
C LEU A 77 -5.24 -0.98 3.51
N GLU A 78 -5.41 -1.45 2.27
CA GLU A 78 -6.53 -2.31 1.90
C GLU A 78 -5.97 -3.64 1.41
N LEU A 79 -6.61 -4.73 1.81
CA LEU A 79 -6.34 -6.07 1.30
C LEU A 79 -7.54 -6.52 0.47
N TRP A 80 -7.27 -6.97 -0.74
CA TRP A 80 -8.29 -7.42 -1.68
C TRP A 80 -8.03 -8.86 -2.09
N LYS A 81 -9.10 -9.63 -2.27
CA LYS A 81 -9.05 -11.01 -2.77
C LYS A 81 -10.09 -11.16 -3.86
N ASP A 82 -9.63 -11.49 -5.08
CA ASP A 82 -10.50 -11.74 -6.25
C ASP A 82 -11.51 -10.60 -6.48
N GLY A 83 -11.06 -9.35 -6.29
CA GLY A 83 -11.89 -8.17 -6.51
C GLY A 83 -12.77 -7.75 -5.35
N ALA A 84 -12.66 -8.41 -4.19
CA ALA A 84 -13.42 -8.06 -2.99
C ALA A 84 -12.49 -7.56 -1.89
N ALA A 85 -12.83 -6.43 -1.26
CA ALA A 85 -12.07 -5.91 -0.13
C ALA A 85 -12.24 -6.80 1.10
N LEU A 86 -11.15 -7.02 1.80
CA LEU A 86 -11.11 -7.83 3.03
C LEU A 86 -10.63 -6.96 4.18
N ASP A 87 -10.93 -7.38 5.41
CA ASP A 87 -10.37 -6.74 6.59
C ASP A 87 -8.91 -7.18 6.73
N PRO A 88 -7.94 -6.27 6.64
CA PRO A 88 -6.54 -6.63 6.80
C PRO A 88 -6.24 -7.35 8.10
N ALA A 89 -6.97 -7.04 9.17
CA ALA A 89 -6.77 -7.67 10.48
C ALA A 89 -7.01 -9.20 10.44
N ASP A 90 -7.77 -9.70 9.46
CA ASP A 90 -8.01 -11.13 9.32
C ASP A 90 -6.82 -11.88 8.72
N TYR A 91 -5.91 -11.16 8.08
CA TYR A 91 -4.79 -11.76 7.31
C TYR A 91 -3.43 -11.25 7.74
N LEU A 92 -3.36 -10.10 8.40
CA LEU A 92 -2.12 -9.45 8.81
C LEU A 92 -2.05 -9.45 10.34
N THR A 93 -1.03 -10.10 10.88
CA THR A 93 -0.83 -10.14 12.32
C THR A 93 0.06 -9.00 12.80
N GLU A 94 0.86 -8.42 11.90
CA GLU A 94 1.76 -7.31 12.19
C GLU A 94 1.84 -6.38 11.00
N LEU A 95 1.80 -5.09 11.26
CA LEU A 95 1.95 -4.06 10.25
C LEU A 95 2.94 -2.99 10.71
#